data_e0bc6a75f16443169cd3864153747875
#
_entry.id   e0bc6a75f16443169cd3864153747875
#
_cell.length_a   1.000
_cell.length_b   1.000
_cell.length_c   1.000
_cell.angle_alpha   90.00
_cell.angle_beta   90.00
_cell.angle_gamma   90.00
#
_symmetry.space_group_name_H-M   'P 1'
#
loop_
_entity.id
_entity.type
_entity.pdbx_description
1 polymer ?
#
loop_
_entity_poly.entity_id
_entity_poly.type
_entity_poly.pdbx_seq_one_letter_code
_entity_poly.pdbx_strand_id
1 'polypeptide(L)'
;MTALFDTAWALLVAPFADFGFMQNALLGCVLLSVSAAPVGVFLMLRRMSLTGDAMAHGILPGAALGYLYAGLSLGAMTVGGLLAGVAVAVASGLVARHTVLREDTSLAAFHRLSLSLGVVIVSTQGNNVDLLHVLFGTVLSLNAEALALLAGVALVTVVALVALFRPLVLECLDPG
;
A
#
# COMPACT_ATOMS: atom_id res chain seq x y z
N MET A 1 9.78 -21.08 -37.34
CA MET A 1 10.32 -20.02 -36.47
C MET A 1 9.29 -18.89 -36.28
N THR A 2 8.63 -18.47 -37.39
CA THR A 2 7.53 -17.47 -37.35
C THR A 2 6.37 -17.89 -36.49
N ALA A 3 5.88 -19.12 -36.57
CA ALA A 3 4.73 -19.60 -35.83
C ALA A 3 4.94 -19.55 -34.28
N LEU A 4 6.15 -19.84 -33.81
CA LEU A 4 6.49 -19.69 -32.38
C LEU A 4 6.51 -18.22 -31.95
N PHE A 5 7.01 -17.35 -32.82
CA PHE A 5 7.00 -15.90 -32.55
C PHE A 5 5.60 -15.33 -32.56
N ASP A 6 4.75 -15.75 -33.52
CA ASP A 6 3.35 -15.33 -33.59
C ASP A 6 2.53 -15.81 -32.39
N THR A 7 2.79 -17.06 -31.94
CA THR A 7 2.15 -17.59 -30.72
C THR A 7 2.63 -16.87 -29.45
N ALA A 8 3.91 -16.61 -29.34
CA ALA A 8 4.46 -15.85 -28.21
C ALA A 8 3.93 -14.41 -28.18
N TRP A 9 3.85 -13.76 -29.34
CA TRP A 9 3.27 -12.43 -29.47
C TRP A 9 1.79 -12.41 -29.06
N ALA A 10 1.00 -13.36 -29.57
CA ALA A 10 -0.43 -13.46 -29.25
C ALA A 10 -0.70 -13.73 -27.77
N LEU A 11 0.17 -14.49 -27.09
CA LEU A 11 0.01 -14.82 -25.67
C LEU A 11 0.59 -13.77 -24.71
N LEU A 12 1.70 -13.12 -25.07
CA LEU A 12 2.44 -12.24 -24.15
C LEU A 12 2.23 -10.76 -24.42
N VAL A 13 1.96 -10.35 -25.66
CA VAL A 13 1.90 -8.93 -26.04
C VAL A 13 0.49 -8.51 -26.44
N ALA A 14 -0.20 -9.31 -27.24
CA ALA A 14 -1.52 -8.95 -27.76
C ALA A 14 -2.55 -8.62 -26.63
N PRO A 15 -2.62 -9.34 -25.50
CA PRO A 15 -3.54 -9.01 -24.42
C PRO A 15 -3.31 -7.62 -23.85
N PHE A 16 -2.05 -7.18 -23.77
CA PHE A 16 -1.68 -5.86 -23.27
C PHE A 16 -1.86 -4.74 -24.32
N ALA A 17 -1.80 -5.09 -25.60
CA ALA A 17 -2.03 -4.14 -26.69
C ALA A 17 -3.52 -3.89 -26.95
N ASP A 18 -4.34 -4.94 -26.86
CA ASP A 18 -5.75 -4.92 -27.26
C ASP A 18 -6.69 -4.49 -26.14
N PHE A 19 -6.31 -4.68 -24.87
CA PHE A 19 -7.18 -4.39 -23.73
C PHE A 19 -6.64 -3.26 -22.85
N GLY A 20 -7.34 -2.11 -22.85
CA GLY A 20 -6.96 -0.92 -22.07
C GLY A 20 -6.87 -1.17 -20.55
N PHE A 21 -7.72 -2.05 -19.99
CA PHE A 21 -7.65 -2.41 -18.56
C PHE A 21 -6.34 -3.15 -18.21
N MET A 22 -5.80 -3.96 -19.13
CA MET A 22 -4.52 -4.63 -18.91
C MET A 22 -3.33 -3.64 -18.98
N GLN A 23 -3.41 -2.62 -19.85
CA GLN A 23 -2.42 -1.54 -19.88
C GLN A 23 -2.41 -0.76 -18.58
N ASN A 24 -3.57 -0.40 -18.04
CA ASN A 24 -3.70 0.27 -16.74
C ASN A 24 -3.16 -0.60 -15.60
N ALA A 25 -3.46 -1.89 -15.61
CA ALA A 25 -2.93 -2.84 -14.62
C ALA A 25 -1.41 -2.94 -14.70
N LEU A 26 -0.85 -3.04 -15.89
CA LEU A 26 0.61 -3.08 -16.10
C LEU A 26 1.28 -1.79 -15.61
N LEU A 27 0.75 -0.64 -15.99
CA LEU A 27 1.25 0.66 -15.51
C LEU A 27 1.16 0.77 -13.99
N GLY A 28 0.06 0.34 -13.38
CA GLY A 28 -0.10 0.30 -11.94
C GLY A 28 0.95 -0.59 -11.26
N CYS A 29 1.21 -1.78 -11.80
CA CYS A 29 2.24 -2.68 -11.28
C CYS A 29 3.66 -2.07 -11.40
N VAL A 30 3.97 -1.41 -12.51
CA VAL A 30 5.26 -0.74 -12.69
C VAL A 30 5.43 0.41 -11.70
N LEU A 31 4.43 1.27 -11.54
CA LEU A 31 4.45 2.38 -10.58
C LEU A 31 4.63 1.88 -9.14
N LEU A 32 3.89 0.83 -8.76
CA LEU A 32 4.05 0.17 -7.47
C LEU A 32 5.46 -0.40 -7.28
N SER A 33 5.98 -1.11 -8.28
CA SER A 33 7.30 -1.71 -8.19
C SER A 33 8.40 -0.67 -8.01
N VAL A 34 8.34 0.42 -8.77
CA VAL A 34 9.34 1.51 -8.69
C VAL A 34 9.29 2.22 -7.33
N SER A 35 8.11 2.39 -6.74
CA SER A 35 7.97 3.08 -5.44
C SER A 35 8.16 2.14 -4.25
N ALA A 36 7.62 0.93 -4.28
CA ALA A 36 7.62 0.02 -3.14
C ALA A 36 8.92 -0.79 -3.00
N ALA A 37 9.56 -1.17 -4.10
CA ALA A 37 10.77 -2.01 -4.03
C ALA A 37 11.93 -1.34 -3.26
N PRO A 38 12.28 -0.06 -3.49
CA PRO A 38 13.34 0.59 -2.71
C PRO A 38 12.98 0.72 -1.23
N VAL A 39 11.71 1.01 -0.89
CA VAL A 39 11.24 1.04 0.51
C VAL A 39 11.43 -0.33 1.15
N GLY A 40 11.04 -1.40 0.43
CA GLY A 40 11.19 -2.77 0.90
C GLY A 40 12.65 -3.15 1.19
N VAL A 41 13.59 -2.70 0.37
CA VAL A 41 15.04 -2.92 0.61
C VAL A 41 15.48 -2.30 1.94
N PHE A 42 15.10 -1.04 2.21
CA PHE A 42 15.45 -0.40 3.50
C PHE A 42 14.80 -1.09 4.70
N LEU A 43 13.53 -1.52 4.57
CA LEU A 43 12.87 -2.29 5.63
C LEU A 43 13.56 -3.63 5.90
N MET A 44 14.00 -4.32 4.86
CA MET A 44 14.76 -5.57 5.01
C MET A 44 16.12 -5.35 5.68
N LEU A 45 16.85 -4.30 5.31
CA LEU A 45 18.12 -3.95 5.94
C LEU A 45 17.95 -3.65 7.44
N ARG A 46 16.84 -3.04 7.82
CA ARG A 46 16.49 -2.79 9.23
C ARG A 46 15.87 -4.00 9.95
N ARG A 47 15.76 -5.15 9.30
CA ARG A 47 15.12 -6.37 9.81
C ARG A 47 13.64 -6.20 10.18
N MET A 48 12.94 -5.28 9.50
CA MET A 48 11.53 -4.95 9.70
C MET A 48 10.67 -5.55 8.58
N SER A 49 10.79 -6.85 8.34
CA SER A 49 10.13 -7.52 7.20
C SER A 49 8.59 -7.53 7.27
N LEU A 50 8.03 -7.48 8.47
CA LEU A 50 6.58 -7.48 8.69
C LEU A 50 5.92 -6.09 8.55
N THR A 51 6.73 -5.03 8.45
CA THR A 51 6.21 -3.64 8.44
C THR A 51 5.31 -3.38 7.24
N GLY A 52 5.65 -3.91 6.05
CA GLY A 52 4.84 -3.73 4.85
C GLY A 52 3.44 -4.31 5.00
N ASP A 53 3.34 -5.53 5.50
CA ASP A 53 2.07 -6.20 5.76
C ASP A 53 1.28 -5.51 6.89
N ALA A 54 1.95 -5.16 7.97
CA ALA A 54 1.34 -4.44 9.09
C ALA A 54 0.75 -3.09 8.66
N MET A 55 1.45 -2.34 7.80
CA MET A 55 0.97 -1.06 7.28
C MET A 55 -0.19 -1.24 6.30
N ALA A 56 -0.16 -2.25 5.42
CA ALA A 56 -1.22 -2.52 4.47
C ALA A 56 -2.59 -2.73 5.17
N HIS A 57 -2.60 -3.41 6.30
CA HIS A 57 -3.80 -3.62 7.10
C HIS A 57 -4.05 -2.50 8.12
N GLY A 58 -3.01 -1.78 8.56
CA GLY A 58 -3.11 -0.65 9.48
C GLY A 58 -3.95 0.52 8.93
N ILE A 59 -4.03 0.66 7.62
CA ILE A 59 -4.81 1.72 6.96
C ILE A 59 -6.31 1.43 6.88
N LEU A 60 -6.75 0.19 7.09
CA LEU A 60 -8.15 -0.22 6.89
C LEU A 60 -9.20 0.60 7.66
N PRO A 61 -9.04 0.86 8.99
CA PRO A 61 -10.04 1.63 9.71
C PRO A 61 -10.16 3.06 9.21
N GLY A 62 -9.06 3.67 8.77
CA GLY A 62 -9.08 5.01 8.20
C GLY A 62 -9.75 5.06 6.83
N ALA A 63 -9.48 4.09 5.97
CA ALA A 63 -10.17 3.98 4.69
C ALA A 63 -11.67 3.72 4.87
N ALA A 64 -12.05 2.88 5.85
CA ALA A 64 -13.44 2.64 6.21
C ALA A 64 -14.14 3.92 6.73
N LEU A 65 -13.49 4.70 7.57
CA LEU A 65 -14.00 6.00 8.01
C LEU A 65 -14.12 6.98 6.84
N GLY A 66 -13.14 7.04 5.95
CA GLY A 66 -13.21 7.86 4.74
C GLY A 66 -14.42 7.52 3.87
N TYR A 67 -14.70 6.22 3.72
CA TYR A 67 -15.91 5.74 3.05
C TYR A 67 -17.20 6.19 3.76
N LEU A 68 -17.25 6.14 5.09
CA LEU A 68 -18.43 6.55 5.86
C LEU A 68 -18.77 8.03 5.68
N TYR A 69 -17.76 8.89 5.61
CA TYR A 69 -17.96 10.34 5.48
C TYR A 69 -18.28 10.79 4.06
N ALA A 70 -17.65 10.20 3.05
CA ALA A 70 -17.72 10.67 1.68
C ALA A 70 -18.15 9.59 0.66
N GLY A 71 -18.66 8.45 1.11
CA GLY A 71 -19.05 7.34 0.25
C GLY A 71 -17.85 6.74 -0.50
N LEU A 72 -18.06 6.26 -1.72
CA LEU A 72 -17.04 5.65 -2.58
C LEU A 72 -16.06 6.69 -3.20
N SER A 73 -15.72 7.73 -2.44
CA SER A 73 -14.72 8.70 -2.86
C SER A 73 -13.31 8.16 -2.64
N LEU A 74 -12.60 7.89 -3.72
CA LEU A 74 -11.22 7.37 -3.69
C LEU A 74 -10.29 8.29 -2.89
N GLY A 75 -10.44 9.60 -3.07
CA GLY A 75 -9.65 10.60 -2.35
C GLY A 75 -9.87 10.57 -0.84
N ALA A 76 -11.13 10.52 -0.38
CA ALA A 76 -11.45 10.46 1.04
C ALA A 76 -10.95 9.17 1.70
N MET A 77 -11.10 8.04 1.03
CA MET A 77 -10.58 6.75 1.50
C MET A 77 -9.05 6.75 1.58
N THR A 78 -8.38 7.35 0.59
CA THR A 78 -6.91 7.46 0.58
C THR A 78 -6.40 8.36 1.71
N VAL A 79 -7.01 9.52 1.92
CA VAL A 79 -6.64 10.44 3.01
C VAL A 79 -6.91 9.79 4.37
N GLY A 80 -8.08 9.16 4.55
CA GLY A 80 -8.40 8.42 5.77
C GLY A 80 -7.41 7.30 6.05
N GLY A 81 -7.07 6.50 5.03
CA GLY A 81 -6.08 5.43 5.14
C GLY A 81 -4.69 5.97 5.50
N LEU A 82 -4.25 7.06 4.85
CA LEU A 82 -2.96 7.68 5.14
C LEU A 82 -2.88 8.17 6.60
N LEU A 83 -3.92 8.84 7.09
CA LEU A 83 -3.98 9.31 8.48
C LEU A 83 -3.93 8.16 9.47
N ALA A 84 -4.67 7.07 9.22
CA ALA A 84 -4.63 5.88 10.05
C ALA A 84 -3.25 5.20 10.02
N GLY A 85 -2.63 5.07 8.86
CA GLY A 85 -1.28 4.52 8.71
C GLY A 85 -0.25 5.33 9.49
N VAL A 86 -0.28 6.66 9.39
CA VAL A 86 0.59 7.55 10.17
C VAL A 86 0.32 7.41 11.68
N ALA A 87 -0.95 7.33 12.09
CA ALA A 87 -1.31 7.14 13.49
C ALA A 87 -0.77 5.81 14.04
N VAL A 88 -0.89 4.71 13.30
CA VAL A 88 -0.34 3.40 13.66
C VAL A 88 1.19 3.46 13.75
N ALA A 89 1.86 4.08 12.77
CA ALA A 89 3.31 4.22 12.77
C ALA A 89 3.81 5.02 13.98
N VAL A 90 3.18 6.17 14.26
CA VAL A 90 3.55 7.01 15.42
C VAL A 90 3.26 6.28 16.73
N ALA A 91 2.09 5.67 16.88
CA ALA A 91 1.72 4.95 18.10
C ALA A 91 2.67 3.77 18.36
N SER A 92 2.96 2.96 17.34
CA SER A 92 3.90 1.84 17.47
C SER A 92 5.31 2.29 17.81
N GLY A 93 5.80 3.36 17.18
CA GLY A 93 7.10 3.94 17.46
C GLY A 93 7.22 4.54 18.87
N LEU A 94 6.16 5.21 19.34
CA LEU A 94 6.13 5.73 20.72
C LEU A 94 6.17 4.60 21.75
N VAL A 95 5.39 3.53 21.55
CA VAL A 95 5.42 2.36 22.45
C VAL A 95 6.78 1.69 22.45
N ALA A 96 7.38 1.49 21.27
CA ALA A 96 8.72 0.90 21.19
C ALA A 96 9.79 1.73 21.89
N ARG A 97 9.69 3.07 21.84
CA ARG A 97 10.63 3.97 22.52
C ARG A 97 10.46 4.03 24.04
N HIS A 98 9.25 3.84 24.55
CA HIS A 98 8.94 3.93 25.99
C HIS A 98 8.84 2.58 26.69
N THR A 99 9.02 1.48 25.97
CA THR A 99 8.94 0.12 26.52
C THR A 99 10.14 -0.71 26.06
N VAL A 100 10.31 -1.89 26.65
CA VAL A 100 11.31 -2.88 26.23
C VAL A 100 10.90 -3.69 24.99
N LEU A 101 9.76 -3.35 24.40
CA LEU A 101 9.25 -4.06 23.22
C LEU A 101 10.04 -3.64 21.97
N ARG A 102 10.33 -4.62 21.13
CA ARG A 102 10.93 -4.37 19.81
C ARG A 102 9.91 -3.69 18.90
N GLU A 103 10.39 -2.86 17.98
CA GLU A 103 9.55 -2.14 17.01
C GLU A 103 8.60 -3.06 16.25
N ASP A 104 9.09 -4.21 15.77
CA ASP A 104 8.28 -5.22 15.08
C ASP A 104 7.13 -5.75 15.95
N THR A 105 7.38 -5.98 17.24
CA THR A 105 6.36 -6.50 18.16
C THR A 105 5.28 -5.45 18.44
N SER A 106 5.68 -4.21 18.65
CA SER A 106 4.78 -3.08 18.84
C SER A 106 3.92 -2.88 17.59
N LEU A 107 4.54 -2.87 16.40
CA LEU A 107 3.86 -2.70 15.14
C LEU A 107 2.85 -3.83 14.88
N ALA A 108 3.22 -5.09 15.17
CA ALA A 108 2.33 -6.24 15.03
C ALA A 108 1.09 -6.14 15.96
N ALA A 109 1.24 -5.60 17.16
CA ALA A 109 0.12 -5.38 18.08
C ALA A 109 -0.84 -4.30 17.54
N PHE A 110 -0.31 -3.15 17.12
CA PHE A 110 -1.12 -2.08 16.53
C PHE A 110 -1.77 -2.47 15.21
N HIS A 111 -1.09 -3.27 14.38
CA HIS A 111 -1.66 -3.86 13.18
C HIS A 111 -2.92 -4.67 13.47
N ARG A 112 -2.85 -5.60 14.43
CA ARG A 112 -4.00 -6.45 14.80
C ARG A 112 -5.15 -5.62 15.37
N LEU A 113 -4.85 -4.64 16.20
CA LEU A 113 -5.83 -3.72 16.76
C LEU A 113 -6.51 -2.90 15.66
N SER A 114 -5.74 -2.36 14.74
CA SER A 114 -6.24 -1.59 13.60
C SER A 114 -7.11 -2.44 12.68
N LEU A 115 -6.66 -3.65 12.35
CA LEU A 115 -7.44 -4.59 11.53
C LEU A 115 -8.78 -4.91 12.18
N SER A 116 -8.78 -5.22 13.49
CA SER A 116 -10.01 -5.51 14.24
C SER A 116 -10.98 -4.33 14.23
N LEU A 117 -10.47 -3.12 14.45
CA LEU A 117 -11.28 -1.89 14.38
C LEU A 117 -11.85 -1.68 12.97
N GLY A 118 -11.04 -1.87 11.93
CA GLY A 118 -11.49 -1.75 10.54
C GLY A 118 -12.63 -2.72 10.23
N VAL A 119 -12.47 -3.99 10.62
CA VAL A 119 -13.51 -5.02 10.42
C VAL A 119 -14.78 -4.68 11.20
N VAL A 120 -14.68 -4.22 12.45
CA VAL A 120 -15.85 -3.81 13.23
C VAL A 120 -16.58 -2.64 12.57
N ILE A 121 -15.87 -1.61 12.14
CA ILE A 121 -16.45 -0.45 11.45
C ILE A 121 -17.21 -0.91 10.19
N VAL A 122 -16.60 -1.76 9.37
CA VAL A 122 -17.22 -2.29 8.17
C VAL A 122 -18.45 -3.14 8.49
N SER A 123 -18.37 -4.01 9.50
CA SER A 123 -19.45 -4.94 9.87
C SER A 123 -20.66 -4.25 10.45
N THR A 124 -20.51 -3.12 11.12
CA THR A 124 -21.64 -2.38 11.72
C THR A 124 -22.50 -1.65 10.69
N GLN A 125 -22.03 -1.49 9.47
CA GLN A 125 -22.74 -0.70 8.46
C GLN A 125 -23.85 -1.44 7.71
N GLY A 126 -23.91 -2.77 7.81
CA GLY A 126 -25.01 -3.57 7.27
C GLY A 126 -25.30 -3.38 5.78
N ASN A 127 -24.39 -2.79 5.03
CA ASN A 127 -24.60 -2.44 3.62
C ASN A 127 -24.37 -3.63 2.70
N ASN A 128 -25.23 -3.73 1.66
CA ASN A 128 -25.14 -4.71 0.57
C ASN A 128 -23.87 -4.55 -0.31
N VAL A 129 -23.01 -3.58 -0.02
CA VAL A 129 -21.73 -3.42 -0.70
C VAL A 129 -20.70 -4.22 0.06
N ASP A 130 -20.06 -5.15 -0.62
CA ASP A 130 -18.93 -5.88 -0.07
C ASP A 130 -17.73 -4.92 0.08
N LEU A 131 -17.74 -4.18 1.21
CA LEU A 131 -16.70 -3.22 1.54
C LEU A 131 -15.32 -3.87 1.62
N LEU A 132 -15.25 -5.15 1.98
CA LEU A 132 -14.00 -5.90 1.94
C LEU A 132 -13.49 -5.98 0.50
N HIS A 133 -14.36 -6.27 -0.46
CA HIS A 133 -13.97 -6.30 -1.88
C HIS A 133 -13.51 -4.93 -2.38
N VAL A 134 -14.14 -3.85 -1.93
CA VAL A 134 -13.73 -2.47 -2.27
C VAL A 134 -12.39 -2.11 -1.63
N LEU A 135 -12.17 -2.48 -0.37
CA LEU A 135 -10.93 -2.17 0.37
C LEU A 135 -9.72 -2.99 -0.12
N PHE A 136 -9.93 -4.25 -0.47
CA PHE A 136 -8.88 -5.09 -1.05
C PHE A 136 -8.70 -4.87 -2.55
N GLY A 137 -9.75 -4.38 -3.22
CA GLY A 137 -9.74 -4.01 -4.63
C GLY A 137 -9.34 -5.13 -5.58
N THR A 138 -9.27 -4.82 -6.84
CA THR A 138 -8.67 -5.68 -7.86
C THR A 138 -7.76 -4.86 -8.76
N VAL A 139 -6.59 -5.38 -9.08
CA VAL A 139 -5.62 -4.71 -9.97
C VAL A 139 -6.24 -4.46 -11.36
N LEU A 140 -7.16 -5.33 -11.78
CA LEU A 140 -7.84 -5.23 -13.06
C LEU A 140 -8.92 -4.14 -13.12
N SER A 141 -9.36 -3.61 -11.98
CA SER A 141 -10.36 -2.53 -11.91
C SER A 141 -9.76 -1.11 -11.84
N LEU A 142 -8.46 -0.95 -12.10
CA LEU A 142 -7.80 0.33 -12.10
C LEU A 142 -8.35 1.25 -13.21
N ASN A 143 -9.07 2.28 -12.79
CA ASN A 143 -9.51 3.36 -13.66
C ASN A 143 -8.44 4.47 -13.74
N ALA A 144 -8.64 5.44 -14.64
CA ALA A 144 -7.69 6.52 -14.83
C ALA A 144 -7.48 7.38 -13.58
N GLU A 145 -8.52 7.55 -12.75
CA GLU A 145 -8.45 8.31 -11.50
C GLU A 145 -7.58 7.58 -10.47
N ALA A 146 -7.80 6.27 -10.29
CA ALA A 146 -6.99 5.45 -9.41
C ALA A 146 -5.51 5.40 -9.86
N LEU A 147 -5.28 5.31 -11.17
CA LEU A 147 -3.94 5.31 -11.73
C LEU A 147 -3.22 6.65 -11.52
N ALA A 148 -3.92 7.78 -11.69
CA ALA A 148 -3.37 9.11 -11.42
C ALA A 148 -3.02 9.29 -9.93
N LEU A 149 -3.88 8.81 -9.03
CA LEU A 149 -3.66 8.84 -7.60
C LEU A 149 -2.45 7.96 -7.21
N LEU A 150 -2.37 6.76 -7.76
CA LEU A 150 -1.24 5.85 -7.57
C LEU A 150 0.08 6.47 -8.08
N ALA A 151 0.06 7.11 -9.25
CA ALA A 151 1.21 7.81 -9.80
C ALA A 151 1.66 8.97 -8.89
N GLY A 152 0.72 9.72 -8.34
CA GLY A 152 1.00 10.79 -7.38
C GLY A 152 1.67 10.26 -6.10
N VAL A 153 1.12 9.20 -5.52
CA VAL A 153 1.71 8.55 -4.33
C VAL A 153 3.09 7.98 -4.65
N ALA A 154 3.25 7.30 -5.80
CA ALA A 154 4.54 6.76 -6.22
C ALA A 154 5.59 7.86 -6.39
N LEU A 155 5.23 8.97 -7.01
CA LEU A 155 6.12 10.13 -7.19
C LEU A 155 6.55 10.70 -5.83
N VAL A 156 5.61 10.94 -4.92
CA VAL A 156 5.92 11.45 -3.56
C VAL A 156 6.84 10.49 -2.82
N THR A 157 6.59 9.18 -2.91
CA THR A 157 7.42 8.16 -2.27
C THR A 157 8.84 8.16 -2.84
N VAL A 158 9.00 8.20 -4.15
CA VAL A 158 10.32 8.24 -4.80
C VAL A 158 11.07 9.53 -4.44
N VAL A 159 10.40 10.68 -4.48
CA VAL A 159 11.00 11.97 -4.10
C VAL A 159 11.44 11.96 -2.63
N ALA A 160 10.59 11.45 -1.73
CA ALA A 160 10.92 11.32 -0.32
C ALA A 160 12.13 10.39 -0.11
N LEU A 161 12.17 9.25 -0.81
CA LEU A 161 13.29 8.32 -0.76
C LEU A 161 14.60 8.96 -1.24
N VAL A 162 14.57 9.70 -2.35
CA VAL A 162 15.75 10.40 -2.88
C VAL A 162 16.22 11.47 -1.88
N ALA A 163 15.29 12.26 -1.32
CA ALA A 163 15.60 13.30 -0.35
C ALA A 163 16.17 12.72 0.95
N LEU A 164 15.62 11.60 1.41
CA LEU A 164 16.03 10.94 2.66
C LEU A 164 17.07 9.83 2.45
N PHE A 165 17.59 9.65 1.23
CA PHE A 165 18.50 8.55 0.91
C PHE A 165 19.74 8.54 1.81
N ARG A 166 20.38 9.68 1.97
CA ARG A 166 21.60 9.79 2.81
C ARG A 166 21.36 9.41 4.27
N PRO A 167 20.38 10.00 5.00
CA PRO A 167 20.11 9.61 6.38
C PRO A 167 19.65 8.15 6.50
N LEU A 168 18.87 7.63 5.57
CA LEU A 168 18.44 6.22 5.58
C LEU A 168 19.63 5.25 5.45
N VAL A 169 20.56 5.53 4.53
CA VAL A 169 21.75 4.69 4.36
C VAL A 169 22.66 4.78 5.60
N LEU A 170 22.88 5.96 6.15
CA LEU A 170 23.71 6.12 7.36
C LEU A 170 23.13 5.34 8.54
N GLU A 171 21.82 5.43 8.75
CA GLU A 171 21.15 4.73 9.85
C GLU A 171 21.08 3.21 9.64
N CYS A 172 21.16 2.73 8.38
CA CYS A 172 21.27 1.29 8.11
C CYS A 172 22.68 0.73 8.32
N LEU A 173 23.72 1.58 8.15
CA LEU A 173 25.12 1.16 8.26
C LEU A 173 25.68 1.31 9.69
N ASP A 174 25.21 2.31 10.41
CA ASP A 174 25.64 2.58 11.79
C ASP A 174 24.40 2.90 12.65
N PRO A 175 23.73 1.86 13.15
CA PRO A 175 22.49 2.01 13.93
C PRO A 175 22.79 2.40 15.39
N GLY A 176 23.77 3.29 15.69
CA GLY A 176 24.00 3.98 16.97
C GLY A 176 23.88 3.14 18.26
#